data_393d72c0afb679a50d42c89c7648fee6
#
_entry.id   393d72c0afb679a50d42c89c7648fee6
#
_cell.length_a   1.000
_cell.length_b   1.000
_cell.length_c   1.000
_cell.angle_alpha   90.00
_cell.angle_beta   90.00
_cell.angle_gamma   90.00
#
_symmetry.space_group_name_H-M   'P 1'
#
loop_
_entity.id
_entity.type
_entity.pdbx_description
1 polymer ?
#
loop_
_entity_poly.entity_id
_entity_poly.type
_entity_poly.pdbx_seq_one_letter_code
_entity_poly.pdbx_strand_id
1 'polypeptide(L)'
;MLADVLFHSNKQGARLAGVIYMQRISDLRVGGSARRDFRMFQELCGEDAYPNVIIVTNMWGTVTAEDGAAREQELAGKDIFFKPILDKQAMMLRHDHTKQSAHHIIQNFVDKEPVVLQIQRELGEGMDITQTAAYKQLDKEMSDLCARHLKELEALKEEMTDAEQSQDEETRKELQDEVSKVEAELHKAQSQAARLASEYQTELRRIEELLQVKEG
;
A
#
# COMPACT_ATOMS: atom_id res chain seq x y z
N MET A 1 13.67 6.10 0.67
CA MET A 1 14.18 5.42 -0.55
C MET A 1 13.33 5.65 -1.78
N LEU A 2 12.06 5.23 -1.90
CA LEU A 2 11.26 5.52 -3.12
C LEU A 2 10.96 7.02 -3.28
N ALA A 3 10.50 7.68 -2.23
CA ALA A 3 10.22 9.12 -2.22
C ALA A 3 11.44 9.96 -2.59
N ASP A 4 12.63 9.59 -2.12
CA ASP A 4 13.87 10.28 -2.47
C ASP A 4 14.25 10.15 -3.94
N VAL A 5 14.12 8.93 -4.49
CA VAL A 5 14.36 8.70 -5.91
C VAL A 5 13.42 9.54 -6.76
N LEU A 6 12.13 9.56 -6.40
CA LEU A 6 11.12 10.36 -7.09
C LEU A 6 11.38 11.86 -6.96
N PHE A 7 11.74 12.33 -5.77
CA PHE A 7 12.06 13.73 -5.51
C PHE A 7 13.30 14.18 -6.28
N HIS A 8 14.42 13.44 -6.19
CA HIS A 8 15.65 13.79 -6.87
C HIS A 8 15.50 13.73 -8.39
N SER A 9 14.79 12.73 -8.92
CA SER A 9 14.51 12.64 -10.35
C SER A 9 13.75 13.87 -10.85
N ASN A 10 12.71 14.28 -10.12
CA ASN A 10 11.93 15.45 -10.48
C ASN A 10 12.75 16.75 -10.39
N LYS A 11 13.59 16.89 -9.36
CA LYS A 11 14.48 18.05 -9.18
C LYS A 11 15.54 18.16 -10.29
N GLN A 12 15.94 17.04 -10.89
CA GLN A 12 16.83 16.97 -12.06
C GLN A 12 16.07 17.15 -13.39
N GLY A 13 14.77 17.43 -13.37
CA GLY A 13 13.95 17.61 -14.56
C GLY A 13 13.50 16.31 -15.22
N ALA A 14 13.80 15.14 -14.64
CA ALA A 14 13.31 13.87 -15.13
C ALA A 14 11.84 13.70 -14.74
N ARG A 15 10.99 13.45 -15.74
CA ARG A 15 9.57 13.17 -15.56
C ARG A 15 9.30 11.69 -15.79
N LEU A 16 8.27 11.17 -15.14
CA LEU A 16 7.86 9.78 -15.30
C LEU A 16 6.94 9.62 -16.52
N ALA A 17 7.24 8.69 -17.40
CA ALA A 17 6.32 8.30 -18.47
C ALA A 17 5.05 7.67 -17.90
N GLY A 18 5.17 6.96 -16.76
CA GLY A 18 4.06 6.40 -16.03
C GLY A 18 4.50 5.50 -14.88
N VAL A 19 3.53 4.88 -14.22
CA VAL A 19 3.73 4.02 -13.07
C VAL A 19 3.01 2.69 -13.28
N ILE A 20 3.66 1.59 -12.94
CA ILE A 20 3.09 0.24 -12.97
C ILE A 20 2.81 -0.22 -11.54
N TYR A 21 1.55 -0.59 -11.27
CA TYR A 21 1.15 -1.28 -10.04
C TYR A 21 1.00 -2.77 -10.32
N MET A 22 1.80 -3.60 -9.66
CA MET A 22 1.79 -5.06 -9.88
C MET A 22 0.82 -5.74 -8.91
N GLN A 23 -0.15 -6.50 -9.44
CA GLN A 23 -1.10 -7.28 -8.67
C GLN A 23 -1.05 -8.76 -9.04
N ARG A 24 -0.87 -9.62 -8.06
CA ARG A 24 -0.96 -11.07 -8.28
C ARG A 24 -2.42 -11.48 -8.41
N ILE A 25 -2.77 -12.10 -9.53
CA ILE A 25 -4.15 -12.59 -9.75
C ILE A 25 -4.48 -13.80 -8.86
N SER A 26 -3.45 -14.51 -8.42
CA SER A 26 -3.57 -15.67 -7.52
C SER A 26 -3.96 -15.32 -6.08
N ASP A 27 -3.89 -14.05 -5.69
CA ASP A 27 -4.26 -13.63 -4.35
C ASP A 27 -5.79 -13.67 -4.21
N LEU A 28 -6.30 -14.79 -3.70
CA LEU A 28 -7.73 -15.09 -3.55
C LEU A 28 -8.48 -14.08 -2.67
N ARG A 29 -7.78 -13.40 -1.78
CA ARG A 29 -8.31 -12.30 -0.98
C ARG A 29 -7.34 -11.13 -1.05
N VAL A 30 -7.81 -10.00 -1.57
CA VAL A 30 -7.09 -8.75 -1.34
C VAL A 30 -7.27 -8.44 0.15
N GLY A 31 -6.32 -8.89 0.94
CA GLY A 31 -6.30 -8.69 2.39
C GLY A 31 -6.30 -7.19 2.74
N GLY A 32 -6.54 -6.89 4.00
CA GLY A 32 -6.52 -5.50 4.49
C GLY A 32 -5.21 -4.78 4.14
N SER A 33 -4.07 -5.49 4.15
CA SER A 33 -2.76 -4.95 3.75
C SER A 33 -2.73 -4.51 2.27
N ALA A 34 -3.14 -5.37 1.34
CA ALA A 34 -3.10 -5.03 -0.08
C ALA A 34 -4.03 -3.86 -0.46
N ARG A 35 -5.21 -3.77 0.20
CA ARG A 35 -6.10 -2.60 0.03
C ARG A 35 -5.48 -1.33 0.58
N ARG A 36 -4.80 -1.41 1.71
CA ARG A 36 -4.06 -0.31 2.32
C ARG A 36 -2.93 0.17 1.40
N ASP A 37 -2.12 -0.76 0.91
CA ASP A 37 -1.01 -0.46 0.00
C ASP A 37 -1.51 0.20 -1.28
N PHE A 38 -2.66 -0.24 -1.79
CA PHE A 38 -3.26 0.38 -2.97
C PHE A 38 -3.80 1.79 -2.69
N ARG A 39 -4.44 2.04 -1.54
CA ARG A 39 -4.87 3.41 -1.17
C ARG A 39 -3.68 4.35 -1.00
N MET A 40 -2.62 3.89 -0.35
CA MET A 40 -1.38 4.66 -0.26
C MET A 40 -0.81 4.95 -1.66
N PHE A 41 -0.83 3.96 -2.56
CA PHE A 41 -0.41 4.14 -3.95
C PHE A 41 -1.24 5.20 -4.70
N GLN A 42 -2.56 5.23 -4.48
CA GLN A 42 -3.43 6.25 -5.06
C GLN A 42 -3.04 7.66 -4.61
N GLU A 43 -2.81 7.86 -3.31
CA GLU A 43 -2.37 9.14 -2.74
C GLU A 43 -0.95 9.53 -3.20
N LEU A 44 -0.08 8.54 -3.40
CA LEU A 44 1.26 8.78 -3.93
C LEU A 44 1.21 9.29 -5.37
N CYS A 45 0.37 8.71 -6.21
CA CYS A 45 0.22 9.10 -7.61
C CYS A 45 -0.54 10.42 -7.76
N GLY A 46 -1.68 10.56 -7.06
CA GLY A 46 -2.65 11.61 -7.29
C GLY A 46 -3.48 11.40 -8.56
N GLU A 47 -4.66 12.00 -8.59
CA GLU A 47 -5.65 11.78 -9.68
C GLU A 47 -5.13 12.17 -11.06
N ASP A 48 -4.36 13.25 -11.15
CA ASP A 48 -3.81 13.74 -12.41
C ASP A 48 -2.86 12.73 -13.09
N ALA A 49 -2.26 11.84 -12.30
CA ALA A 49 -1.36 10.82 -12.81
C ALA A 49 -2.04 9.52 -13.24
N TYR A 50 -3.34 9.31 -12.93
CA TYR A 50 -4.02 8.05 -13.23
C TYR A 50 -4.05 7.67 -14.71
N PRO A 51 -4.15 8.60 -15.68
CA PRO A 51 -3.99 8.24 -17.09
C PRO A 51 -2.64 7.60 -17.43
N ASN A 52 -1.61 7.85 -16.61
CA ASN A 52 -0.27 7.27 -16.74
C ASN A 52 -0.05 6.08 -15.78
N VAL A 53 -1.11 5.52 -15.18
CA VAL A 53 -1.04 4.34 -14.32
C VAL A 53 -1.51 3.11 -15.10
N ILE A 54 -0.72 2.04 -15.00
CA ILE A 54 -1.11 0.72 -15.50
C ILE A 54 -1.07 -0.27 -14.34
N ILE A 55 -2.23 -0.88 -14.05
CA ILE A 55 -2.31 -2.02 -13.15
C ILE A 55 -1.97 -3.26 -13.96
N VAL A 56 -0.96 -3.98 -13.54
CA VAL A 56 -0.53 -5.21 -14.21
C VAL A 56 -0.87 -6.40 -13.36
N THR A 57 -1.79 -7.24 -13.85
CA THR A 57 -2.09 -8.52 -13.22
C THR A 57 -1.10 -9.58 -13.69
N ASN A 58 -0.51 -10.31 -12.74
CA ASN A 58 0.49 -11.36 -13.02
C ASN A 58 0.14 -12.67 -12.32
N MET A 59 1.02 -13.69 -12.42
CA MET A 59 0.84 -15.02 -11.83
C MET A 59 -0.36 -15.80 -12.41
N TRP A 60 -0.71 -15.55 -13.66
CA TRP A 60 -1.83 -16.21 -14.37
C TRP A 60 -1.67 -17.72 -14.50
N GLY A 61 -0.44 -18.24 -14.55
CA GLY A 61 -0.17 -19.68 -14.63
C GLY A 61 -0.45 -20.45 -13.32
N THR A 62 -0.82 -19.78 -12.24
CA THR A 62 -1.07 -20.39 -10.91
C THR A 62 -2.56 -20.50 -10.58
N VAL A 63 -3.44 -20.05 -11.46
CA VAL A 63 -4.90 -20.09 -11.32
C VAL A 63 -5.54 -20.67 -12.57
N THR A 64 -6.78 -21.14 -12.46
CA THR A 64 -7.55 -21.51 -13.66
C THR A 64 -7.90 -20.26 -14.47
N ALA A 65 -8.15 -20.42 -15.78
CA ALA A 65 -8.54 -19.31 -16.63
C ALA A 65 -9.86 -18.67 -16.16
N GLU A 66 -10.79 -19.48 -15.66
CA GLU A 66 -12.10 -19.06 -15.15
C GLU A 66 -11.95 -18.25 -13.85
N ASP A 67 -11.22 -18.79 -12.85
CA ASP A 67 -10.98 -18.12 -11.58
C ASP A 67 -10.22 -16.79 -11.78
N GLY A 68 -9.19 -16.81 -12.64
CA GLY A 68 -8.43 -15.61 -12.96
C GLY A 68 -9.29 -14.52 -13.62
N ALA A 69 -10.16 -14.90 -14.57
CA ALA A 69 -11.07 -13.97 -15.24
C ALA A 69 -12.13 -13.40 -14.27
N ALA A 70 -12.72 -14.24 -13.42
CA ALA A 70 -13.66 -13.81 -12.39
C ALA A 70 -13.00 -12.83 -11.40
N ARG A 71 -11.77 -13.14 -11.01
CA ARG A 71 -10.98 -12.29 -10.12
C ARG A 71 -10.63 -10.95 -10.74
N GLU A 72 -10.19 -10.94 -11.98
CA GLU A 72 -9.91 -9.70 -12.71
C GLU A 72 -11.15 -8.81 -12.83
N GLN A 73 -12.31 -9.41 -13.12
CA GLN A 73 -13.57 -8.71 -13.17
C GLN A 73 -13.96 -8.12 -11.81
N GLU A 74 -13.73 -8.86 -10.73
CA GLU A 74 -13.93 -8.35 -9.36
C GLU A 74 -13.04 -7.16 -9.06
N LEU A 75 -11.75 -7.25 -9.37
CA LEU A 75 -10.77 -6.21 -9.14
C LEU A 75 -11.08 -4.93 -9.94
N ALA A 76 -11.55 -5.08 -11.18
CA ALA A 76 -11.91 -3.96 -12.04
C ALA A 76 -13.27 -3.34 -11.69
N GLY A 77 -14.20 -4.13 -11.14
CA GLY A 77 -15.60 -3.74 -10.99
C GLY A 77 -15.99 -3.18 -9.63
N LYS A 78 -15.17 -3.37 -8.59
CA LYS A 78 -15.52 -2.94 -7.23
C LYS A 78 -14.80 -1.65 -6.82
N ASP A 79 -15.53 -0.73 -6.17
CA ASP A 79 -15.00 0.56 -5.70
C ASP A 79 -13.92 0.40 -4.61
N ILE A 80 -13.94 -0.71 -3.88
CA ILE A 80 -12.91 -1.04 -2.89
C ILE A 80 -11.59 -1.52 -3.50
N PHE A 81 -11.55 -1.72 -4.82
CA PHE A 81 -10.39 -2.16 -5.59
C PHE A 81 -10.01 -1.13 -6.66
N PHE A 82 -9.77 -1.55 -7.89
CA PHE A 82 -9.17 -0.70 -8.93
C PHE A 82 -10.17 0.16 -9.70
N LYS A 83 -11.49 -0.11 -9.57
CA LYS A 83 -12.52 0.64 -10.29
C LYS A 83 -12.33 2.17 -10.23
N PRO A 84 -12.07 2.79 -9.04
CA PRO A 84 -11.98 4.25 -8.96
C PRO A 84 -10.88 4.87 -9.83
N ILE A 85 -9.74 4.19 -10.02
CA ILE A 85 -8.68 4.72 -10.89
C ILE A 85 -8.89 4.31 -12.35
N LEU A 86 -9.52 3.15 -12.61
CA LEU A 86 -9.88 2.73 -13.96
C LEU A 86 -10.93 3.67 -14.57
N ASP A 87 -11.91 4.12 -13.78
CA ASP A 87 -12.90 5.13 -14.19
C ASP A 87 -12.24 6.49 -14.51
N LYS A 88 -11.00 6.71 -14.01
CA LYS A 88 -10.17 7.90 -14.25
C LYS A 88 -9.02 7.63 -15.24
N GLN A 89 -9.25 6.75 -16.21
CA GLN A 89 -8.37 6.47 -17.35
C GLN A 89 -7.08 5.69 -17.05
N ALA A 90 -6.91 5.12 -15.84
CA ALA A 90 -5.89 4.10 -15.64
C ALA A 90 -6.24 2.84 -16.44
N MET A 91 -5.23 2.06 -16.80
CA MET A 91 -5.43 0.81 -17.54
C MET A 91 -5.16 -0.40 -16.65
N MET A 92 -5.79 -1.54 -16.99
CA MET A 92 -5.45 -2.83 -16.40
C MET A 92 -5.06 -3.80 -17.51
N LEU A 93 -3.87 -4.39 -17.39
CA LEU A 93 -3.28 -5.28 -18.39
C LEU A 93 -2.76 -6.57 -17.73
N ARG A 94 -2.79 -7.67 -18.51
CA ARG A 94 -2.25 -8.96 -18.07
C ARG A 94 -0.79 -9.11 -18.46
N HIS A 95 -0.01 -9.68 -17.54
CA HIS A 95 1.37 -10.10 -17.80
C HIS A 95 1.48 -11.62 -17.66
N ASP A 96 1.83 -12.31 -18.73
CA ASP A 96 1.93 -13.76 -18.83
C ASP A 96 3.37 -14.31 -18.67
N HIS A 97 4.27 -13.51 -18.09
CA HIS A 97 5.70 -13.80 -17.92
C HIS A 97 6.51 -13.89 -19.24
N THR A 98 5.96 -13.41 -20.35
CA THR A 98 6.71 -13.32 -21.63
C THR A 98 7.30 -11.93 -21.81
N LYS A 99 8.40 -11.87 -22.58
CA LYS A 99 8.97 -10.58 -23.01
C LYS A 99 7.99 -9.79 -23.87
N GLN A 100 7.14 -10.48 -24.63
CA GLN A 100 6.16 -9.85 -25.51
C GLN A 100 5.09 -9.11 -24.69
N SER A 101 4.53 -9.72 -23.64
CA SER A 101 3.55 -9.05 -22.77
C SER A 101 4.17 -7.88 -21.99
N ALA A 102 5.43 -8.03 -21.52
CA ALA A 102 6.14 -6.92 -20.88
C ALA A 102 6.35 -5.74 -21.85
N HIS A 103 6.75 -6.03 -23.11
CA HIS A 103 6.92 -5.01 -24.13
C HIS A 103 5.61 -4.30 -24.45
N HIS A 104 4.53 -5.06 -24.61
CA HIS A 104 3.20 -4.50 -24.83
C HIS A 104 2.77 -3.55 -23.71
N ILE A 105 3.03 -3.91 -22.44
CA ILE A 105 2.73 -3.04 -21.30
C ILE A 105 3.52 -1.74 -21.37
N ILE A 106 4.84 -1.81 -21.61
CA ILE A 106 5.71 -0.63 -21.67
C ILE A 106 5.38 0.28 -22.86
N GLN A 107 4.98 -0.29 -23.99
CA GLN A 107 4.59 0.49 -25.17
C GLN A 107 3.43 1.45 -24.91
N ASN A 108 2.55 1.15 -23.94
CA ASN A 108 1.45 2.05 -23.57
C ASN A 108 1.90 3.36 -22.92
N PHE A 109 3.18 3.50 -22.59
CA PHE A 109 3.76 4.74 -22.05
C PHE A 109 4.48 5.59 -23.09
N VAL A 110 4.82 5.04 -24.26
CA VAL A 110 5.72 5.69 -25.23
C VAL A 110 5.15 7.00 -25.75
N ASP A 111 3.83 7.04 -25.99
CA ASP A 111 3.16 8.22 -26.56
C ASP A 111 2.44 9.07 -25.50
N LYS A 112 2.66 8.77 -24.20
CA LYS A 112 2.05 9.55 -23.12
C LYS A 112 2.92 10.75 -22.74
N GLU A 113 2.26 11.87 -22.48
CA GLU A 113 2.91 13.00 -21.85
C GLU A 113 3.44 12.63 -20.47
N PRO A 114 4.70 12.88 -20.16
CA PRO A 114 5.27 12.58 -18.86
C PRO A 114 4.56 13.32 -17.73
N VAL A 115 4.36 12.63 -16.60
CA VAL A 115 3.60 13.10 -15.45
C VAL A 115 4.49 13.35 -14.24
N VAL A 116 4.06 14.30 -13.41
CA VAL A 116 4.61 14.52 -12.06
C VAL A 116 3.60 13.96 -11.05
N LEU A 117 4.04 13.04 -10.21
CA LEU A 117 3.20 12.44 -9.17
C LEU A 117 2.88 13.45 -8.06
N GLN A 118 1.78 13.22 -7.36
CA GLN A 118 1.37 14.07 -6.24
C GLN A 118 2.47 14.19 -5.18
N ILE A 119 3.08 13.09 -4.77
CA ILE A 119 4.18 13.12 -3.81
C ILE A 119 5.38 13.94 -4.29
N GLN A 120 5.66 13.94 -5.59
CA GLN A 120 6.75 14.75 -6.16
C GLN A 120 6.43 16.26 -6.11
N ARG A 121 5.16 16.62 -6.31
CA ARG A 121 4.69 18.01 -6.18
C ARG A 121 4.78 18.47 -4.73
N GLU A 122 4.20 17.70 -3.80
CA GLU A 122 4.18 18.01 -2.38
C GLU A 122 5.58 18.22 -1.81
N LEU A 123 6.51 17.30 -2.11
CA LEU A 123 7.91 17.44 -1.70
C LEU A 123 8.64 18.58 -2.43
N GLY A 124 8.28 18.84 -3.69
CA GLY A 124 8.84 19.95 -4.48
C GLY A 124 8.41 21.34 -3.96
N GLU A 125 7.24 21.43 -3.37
CA GLU A 125 6.69 22.60 -2.69
C GLU A 125 7.26 22.82 -1.27
N GLY A 126 8.14 21.89 -0.82
CA GLY A 126 8.81 21.97 0.48
C GLY A 126 8.01 21.35 1.63
N MET A 127 6.97 20.55 1.31
CA MET A 127 6.30 19.78 2.35
C MET A 127 7.24 18.72 2.93
N ASP A 128 7.16 18.56 4.24
CA ASP A 128 7.74 17.40 4.90
C ASP A 128 7.01 16.12 4.48
N ILE A 129 7.71 14.99 4.36
CA ILE A 129 7.11 13.73 3.93
C ILE A 129 5.94 13.29 4.82
N THR A 130 5.99 13.61 6.12
CA THR A 130 4.90 13.34 7.07
C THR A 130 3.64 14.17 6.79
N GLN A 131 3.78 15.23 6.03
CA GLN A 131 2.68 16.11 5.63
C GLN A 131 2.07 15.70 4.29
N THR A 132 2.73 14.78 3.55
CA THR A 132 2.23 14.28 2.27
C THR A 132 0.93 13.47 2.44
N ALA A 133 0.10 13.47 1.41
CA ALA A 133 -1.15 12.70 1.41
C ALA A 133 -0.88 11.19 1.57
N ALA A 134 0.13 10.67 0.90
CA ALA A 134 0.52 9.26 0.98
C ALA A 134 0.93 8.85 2.41
N TYR A 135 1.71 9.68 3.11
CA TYR A 135 2.09 9.40 4.50
C TYR A 135 0.88 9.47 5.44
N LYS A 136 0.07 10.52 5.34
CA LYS A 136 -1.16 10.67 6.15
C LYS A 136 -2.11 9.49 5.97
N GLN A 137 -2.26 8.98 4.74
CA GLN A 137 -3.07 7.81 4.49
C GLN A 137 -2.49 6.56 5.17
N LEU A 138 -1.17 6.36 5.09
CA LEU A 138 -0.50 5.24 5.75
C LEU A 138 -0.62 5.32 7.28
N ASP A 139 -0.37 6.47 7.87
CA ASP A 139 -0.46 6.71 9.31
C ASP A 139 -1.88 6.45 9.84
N LYS A 140 -2.88 6.97 9.14
CA LYS A 140 -4.29 6.69 9.43
C LYS A 140 -4.61 5.20 9.40
N GLU A 141 -4.21 4.49 8.36
CA GLU A 141 -4.46 3.05 8.22
C GLU A 141 -3.77 2.22 9.31
N MET A 142 -2.57 2.61 9.72
CA MET A 142 -1.87 1.96 10.84
C MET A 142 -2.56 2.24 12.17
N SER A 143 -2.99 3.47 12.40
CA SER A 143 -3.75 3.86 13.59
C SER A 143 -5.08 3.11 13.69
N ASP A 144 -5.83 3.04 12.58
CA ASP A 144 -7.10 2.30 12.51
C ASP A 144 -6.91 0.78 12.73
N LEU A 145 -5.78 0.22 12.27
CA LEU A 145 -5.44 -1.18 12.50
C LEU A 145 -5.16 -1.44 13.99
N CYS A 146 -4.34 -0.62 14.61
CA CYS A 146 -4.05 -0.73 16.05
C CYS A 146 -5.32 -0.58 16.89
N ALA A 147 -6.19 0.39 16.55
CA ALA A 147 -7.45 0.59 17.26
C ALA A 147 -8.38 -0.63 17.18
N ARG A 148 -8.42 -1.30 16.01
CA ARG A 148 -9.22 -2.54 15.86
C ARG A 148 -8.68 -3.67 16.72
N HIS A 149 -7.38 -3.91 16.73
CA HIS A 149 -6.78 -4.96 17.56
C HIS A 149 -6.94 -4.67 19.06
N LEU A 150 -6.85 -3.41 19.47
CA LEU A 150 -7.13 -3.04 20.87
C LEU A 150 -8.57 -3.34 21.27
N LYS A 151 -9.53 -3.01 20.41
CA LYS A 151 -10.95 -3.31 20.68
C LYS A 151 -11.23 -4.82 20.71
N GLU A 152 -10.58 -5.59 19.83
CA GLU A 152 -10.67 -7.04 19.79
C GLU A 152 -10.10 -7.66 21.07
N LEU A 153 -8.95 -7.18 21.55
CA LEU A 153 -8.36 -7.60 22.83
C LEU A 153 -9.26 -7.29 24.02
N GLU A 154 -9.93 -6.15 24.03
CA GLU A 154 -10.84 -5.75 25.08
C GLU A 154 -12.03 -6.71 25.15
N ALA A 155 -12.64 -7.03 24.00
CA ALA A 155 -13.74 -8.00 23.91
C ALA A 155 -13.33 -9.41 24.38
N LEU A 156 -12.16 -9.91 23.93
CA LEU A 156 -11.66 -11.22 24.34
C LEU A 156 -11.37 -11.30 25.85
N LYS A 157 -10.90 -10.22 26.46
CA LYS A 157 -10.67 -10.13 27.91
C LYS A 157 -11.98 -10.13 28.70
N GLU A 158 -13.02 -9.50 28.18
CA GLU A 158 -14.37 -9.59 28.78
C GLU A 158 -14.90 -11.03 28.73
N GLU A 159 -14.80 -11.69 27.56
CA GLU A 159 -15.21 -13.11 27.42
C GLU A 159 -14.40 -14.05 28.31
N MET A 160 -13.09 -13.82 28.48
CA MET A 160 -12.27 -14.58 29.43
C MET A 160 -12.76 -14.43 30.86
N THR A 161 -13.15 -13.23 31.27
CA THR A 161 -13.67 -12.97 32.62
C THR A 161 -14.98 -13.77 32.87
N ASP A 162 -15.86 -13.83 31.89
CA ASP A 162 -17.11 -14.59 31.95
C ASP A 162 -16.85 -16.12 32.00
N ALA A 163 -15.86 -16.60 31.21
CA ALA A 163 -15.46 -18.01 31.27
C ALA A 163 -14.81 -18.38 32.59
N GLU A 164 -14.06 -17.51 33.24
CA GLU A 164 -13.52 -17.70 34.59
C GLU A 164 -14.63 -17.80 35.64
N GLN A 165 -15.66 -16.96 35.54
CA GLN A 165 -16.81 -16.98 36.45
C GLN A 165 -17.64 -18.25 36.29
N SER A 166 -17.77 -18.78 35.08
CA SER A 166 -18.50 -20.01 34.77
C SER A 166 -17.68 -21.30 35.02
N GLN A 167 -16.40 -21.18 35.41
CA GLN A 167 -15.45 -22.28 35.59
C GLN A 167 -15.25 -23.16 34.33
N ASP A 168 -15.39 -22.57 33.16
CA ASP A 168 -15.20 -23.24 31.89
C ASP A 168 -13.70 -23.16 31.48
N GLU A 169 -12.95 -24.16 31.93
CA GLU A 169 -11.49 -24.22 31.67
C GLU A 169 -11.15 -24.46 30.19
N GLU A 170 -12.01 -25.10 29.42
CA GLU A 170 -11.78 -25.37 28.01
C GLU A 170 -11.90 -24.05 27.18
N THR A 171 -13.03 -23.36 27.37
CA THR A 171 -13.25 -22.04 26.75
C THR A 171 -12.18 -21.02 27.16
N ARG A 172 -11.76 -21.02 28.44
CA ARG A 172 -10.71 -20.14 28.93
C ARG A 172 -9.40 -20.36 28.23
N LYS A 173 -9.01 -21.61 27.97
CA LYS A 173 -7.77 -21.94 27.26
C LYS A 173 -7.82 -21.51 25.80
N GLU A 174 -8.93 -21.73 25.13
CA GLU A 174 -9.12 -21.28 23.74
C GLU A 174 -9.02 -19.74 23.62
N LEU A 175 -9.70 -19.02 24.51
CA LEU A 175 -9.64 -17.55 24.57
C LEU A 175 -8.22 -17.03 24.86
N GLN A 176 -7.48 -17.71 25.76
CA GLN A 176 -6.09 -17.35 26.06
C GLN A 176 -5.19 -17.47 24.83
N ASP A 177 -5.38 -18.50 24.01
CA ASP A 177 -4.63 -18.68 22.76
C ASP A 177 -5.01 -17.60 21.75
N GLU A 178 -6.25 -17.16 21.71
CA GLU A 178 -6.74 -16.11 20.82
C GLU A 178 -6.23 -14.72 21.23
N VAL A 179 -6.27 -14.41 22.54
CA VAL A 179 -5.64 -13.20 23.09
C VAL A 179 -4.17 -13.11 22.69
N SER A 180 -3.42 -14.21 22.86
CA SER A 180 -1.99 -14.23 22.51
C SER A 180 -1.73 -13.96 21.02
N LYS A 181 -2.61 -14.42 20.12
CA LYS A 181 -2.53 -14.14 18.69
C LYS A 181 -2.79 -12.66 18.39
N VAL A 182 -3.85 -12.10 18.96
CA VAL A 182 -4.21 -10.69 18.74
C VAL A 182 -3.14 -9.75 19.32
N GLU A 183 -2.57 -10.08 20.49
CA GLU A 183 -1.44 -9.33 21.07
C GLU A 183 -0.22 -9.36 20.16
N ALA A 184 0.10 -10.50 19.55
CA ALA A 184 1.20 -10.60 18.59
C ALA A 184 0.95 -9.76 17.32
N GLU A 185 -0.28 -9.74 16.81
CA GLU A 185 -0.67 -8.92 15.66
C GLU A 185 -0.63 -7.42 15.99
N LEU A 186 -1.10 -7.02 17.16
CA LEU A 186 -1.00 -5.64 17.65
C LEU A 186 0.45 -5.21 17.78
N HIS A 187 1.29 -6.02 18.40
CA HIS A 187 2.73 -5.73 18.54
C HIS A 187 3.41 -5.60 17.17
N LYS A 188 3.05 -6.45 16.22
CA LYS A 188 3.55 -6.36 14.84
C LYS A 188 3.12 -5.06 14.17
N ALA A 189 1.86 -4.65 14.31
CA ALA A 189 1.35 -3.39 13.75
C ALA A 189 2.07 -2.17 14.36
N GLN A 190 2.20 -2.15 15.69
CA GLN A 190 2.93 -1.08 16.41
C GLN A 190 4.41 -1.02 16.02
N SER A 191 5.07 -2.17 15.87
CA SER A 191 6.48 -2.24 15.45
C SER A 191 6.66 -1.73 14.02
N GLN A 192 5.71 -2.02 13.12
CA GLN A 192 5.74 -1.48 11.76
C GLN A 192 5.56 0.04 11.74
N ALA A 193 4.64 0.58 12.53
CA ALA A 193 4.45 2.02 12.66
C ALA A 193 5.71 2.71 13.22
N ALA A 194 6.29 2.16 14.28
CA ALA A 194 7.52 2.69 14.89
C ALA A 194 8.71 2.64 13.92
N ARG A 195 8.82 1.57 13.12
CA ARG A 195 9.87 1.43 12.11
C ARG A 195 9.73 2.48 11.01
N LEU A 196 8.53 2.71 10.51
CA LEU A 196 8.27 3.77 9.53
C LEU A 196 8.68 5.14 10.06
N ALA A 197 8.32 5.47 11.31
CA ALA A 197 8.72 6.73 11.93
C ALA A 197 10.24 6.86 12.10
N SER A 198 10.94 5.77 12.47
CA SER A 198 12.40 5.74 12.65
C SER A 198 13.16 5.82 11.31
N GLU A 199 12.73 5.06 10.31
CA GLU A 199 13.33 5.13 8.97
C GLU A 199 13.18 6.54 8.38
N TYR A 200 12.03 7.18 8.62
CA TYR A 200 11.79 8.55 8.23
C TYR A 200 12.76 9.54 8.92
N GLN A 201 12.89 9.48 10.24
CA GLN A 201 13.82 10.37 10.97
C GLN A 201 15.28 10.19 10.53
N THR A 202 15.66 8.97 10.19
CA THR A 202 17.01 8.68 9.69
C THR A 202 17.24 9.30 8.31
N GLU A 203 16.24 9.24 7.44
CA GLU A 203 16.34 9.82 6.11
C GLU A 203 16.30 11.34 6.13
N LEU A 204 15.50 11.95 7.01
CA LEU A 204 15.54 13.40 7.25
C LEU A 204 16.94 13.90 7.60
N ARG A 205 17.59 13.26 8.58
CA ARG A 205 18.96 13.64 8.96
C ARG A 205 19.93 13.55 7.79
N ARG A 206 19.81 12.49 6.99
CA ARG A 206 20.66 12.29 5.82
C ARG A 206 20.44 13.37 4.76
N ILE A 207 19.20 13.79 4.54
CA ILE A 207 18.88 14.89 3.63
C ILE A 207 19.43 16.22 4.17
N GLU A 208 19.27 16.51 5.46
CA GLU A 208 19.83 17.70 6.11
C GLU A 208 21.35 17.77 5.99
N GLU A 209 22.04 16.64 6.25
CA GLU A 209 23.50 16.54 6.09
C GLU A 209 23.95 16.80 4.63
N LEU A 210 23.20 16.25 3.64
CA LEU A 210 23.50 16.47 2.23
C LEU A 210 23.25 17.93 1.76
N LEU A 211 22.31 18.62 2.38
CA LEU A 211 22.05 20.04 2.11
C LEU A 211 23.13 20.93 2.71
N GLN A 212 23.60 20.64 3.93
CA GLN A 212 24.67 21.39 4.59
C GLN A 212 26.01 21.27 3.85
N VAL A 213 26.32 20.12 3.24
CA VAL A 213 27.54 19.91 2.43
C VAL A 213 27.50 20.68 1.11
N LYS A 214 26.35 21.13 0.62
CA LYS A 214 26.22 21.89 -0.64
C LYS A 214 26.28 23.41 -0.44
N GLU A 215 26.13 23.90 0.78
CA GLU A 215 26.18 25.34 1.11
C GLU A 215 27.55 25.80 1.64
N GLY A 216 28.50 24.90 1.83
CA GLY A 216 29.89 25.15 2.23
C GLY A 216 30.86 24.86 1.09
#